data_ef063d0c5adeb3666a68097b4fc8e564
#
_entry.id   ef063d0c5adeb3666a68097b4fc8e564
#
_cell.length_a   1.000
_cell.length_b   1.000
_cell.length_c   1.000
_cell.angle_alpha   90.00
_cell.angle_beta   90.00
_cell.angle_gamma   90.00
#
_symmetry.space_group_name_H-M   'P 1'
#
loop_
_entity.id
_entity.type
_entity.pdbx_description
1 polymer ?
#
loop_
_entity_poly.entity_id
_entity_poly.type
_entity_poly.pdbx_seq_one_letter_code
_entity_poly.pdbx_strand_id
1 'polypeptide(L)'
;FTYSLNYLVESRDYDINDLGFLRIANRRRITLRGAYNWFEPFGPFQSANIRFFTFFLMLQEPSVYSEHFSEIEGSFLFLNQSRIGWQIFGEFIKSHDYYEPRTSDFSLYFLEPRNINFGLEWDSDPRKAFRYGAEFDYRKYFTEGRHRIQFQSYLTYQLNNHFTAS
;
A
#
# COMPACT_ATOMS: atom_id res chain seq x y z
N PHE A 1 -8.40 -14.57 -12.18
CA PHE A 1 -7.47 -13.48 -12.43
C PHE A 1 -8.22 -12.22 -12.84
N THR A 2 -7.88 -11.09 -12.24
CA THR A 2 -8.42 -9.78 -12.59
C THR A 2 -7.27 -8.80 -12.84
N TYR A 3 -7.48 -7.85 -13.74
CA TYR A 3 -6.55 -6.75 -13.96
C TYR A 3 -7.31 -5.48 -14.32
N SER A 4 -6.70 -4.34 -14.08
CA SER A 4 -7.20 -3.04 -14.53
C SER A 4 -6.05 -2.10 -14.88
N LEU A 5 -6.25 -1.32 -15.93
CA LEU A 5 -5.40 -0.22 -16.32
C LEU A 5 -6.25 1.06 -16.26
N ASN A 6 -5.76 2.07 -15.56
CA ASN A 6 -6.39 3.38 -15.49
C ASN A 6 -5.39 4.44 -15.96
N TYR A 7 -5.86 5.35 -16.79
CA TYR A 7 -5.13 6.54 -17.20
C TYR A 7 -5.94 7.78 -16.83
N LEU A 8 -5.36 8.66 -16.06
CA LEU A 8 -5.94 9.92 -15.61
C LEU A 8 -5.11 11.07 -16.16
N VAL A 9 -5.78 12.10 -16.67
CA VAL A 9 -5.18 13.39 -17.03
C VAL A 9 -6.02 14.49 -16.39
N GLU A 10 -5.37 15.38 -15.69
CA GLU A 10 -5.95 16.61 -15.15
C GLU A 10 -5.08 17.77 -15.59
N SER A 11 -5.69 18.73 -16.27
CA SER A 11 -5.01 19.95 -16.71
C SER A 11 -4.57 20.79 -15.51
N ARG A 12 -3.70 21.74 -15.75
CA ARG A 12 -3.25 22.70 -14.75
C ARG A 12 -4.41 23.52 -14.18
N ASP A 13 -5.37 23.88 -15.03
CA ASP A 13 -6.53 24.70 -14.68
C ASP A 13 -7.76 23.84 -14.28
N TYR A 14 -7.56 22.52 -14.12
CA TYR A 14 -8.62 21.64 -13.66
C TYR A 14 -8.90 21.91 -12.18
N ASP A 15 -10.05 22.54 -11.93
CA ASP A 15 -10.53 22.85 -10.59
C ASP A 15 -12.01 22.48 -10.48
N ILE A 16 -12.31 21.42 -9.72
CA ILE A 16 -13.66 21.03 -9.33
C ILE A 16 -13.90 21.36 -7.85
N ASN A 17 -13.11 22.26 -7.30
CA ASN A 17 -12.92 22.40 -5.88
C ASN A 17 -13.81 23.49 -5.26
N ASP A 18 -15.09 23.55 -5.60
CA ASP A 18 -16.05 24.45 -4.97
C ASP A 18 -16.10 24.33 -3.43
N LEU A 19 -15.57 23.24 -2.88
CA LEU A 19 -15.55 22.94 -1.45
C LEU A 19 -14.14 22.83 -0.84
N GLY A 20 -13.08 23.13 -1.58
CA GLY A 20 -11.70 23.15 -1.06
C GLY A 20 -11.02 21.78 -0.89
N PHE A 21 -11.49 20.70 -1.54
CA PHE A 21 -10.98 19.35 -1.35
C PHE A 21 -9.98 18.88 -2.41
N LEU A 22 -9.87 19.52 -3.56
CA LEU A 22 -8.89 19.17 -4.57
C LEU A 22 -7.51 19.65 -4.14
N ARG A 23 -6.62 18.72 -3.83
CA ARG A 23 -5.26 19.03 -3.40
C ARG A 23 -4.27 19.10 -4.56
N ILE A 24 -4.55 18.40 -5.65
CA ILE A 24 -3.60 18.13 -6.71
C ILE A 24 -4.33 18.20 -8.06
N ALA A 25 -3.96 19.16 -8.88
CA ALA A 25 -4.28 19.24 -10.31
C ALA A 25 -2.98 19.13 -11.13
N ASN A 26 -3.00 19.39 -12.43
CA ASN A 26 -1.82 19.38 -13.30
C ASN A 26 -1.07 18.05 -13.30
N ARG A 27 -1.79 16.92 -13.48
CA ARG A 27 -1.18 15.59 -13.41
C ARG A 27 -1.64 14.65 -14.51
N ARG A 28 -0.74 13.73 -14.84
CA ARG A 28 -1.03 12.49 -15.56
C ARG A 28 -0.65 11.30 -14.70
N ARG A 29 -1.55 10.34 -14.59
CA ARG A 29 -1.30 9.14 -13.80
C ARG A 29 -1.68 7.90 -14.58
N ILE A 30 -0.75 6.96 -14.67
CA ILE A 30 -1.00 5.61 -15.14
C ILE A 30 -1.02 4.70 -13.93
N THR A 31 -2.07 3.90 -13.79
CA THR A 31 -2.22 2.95 -12.68
C THR A 31 -2.52 1.56 -13.25
N LEU A 32 -1.74 0.58 -12.84
CA LEU A 32 -1.97 -0.83 -13.15
C LEU A 32 -2.26 -1.60 -11.86
N ARG A 33 -3.27 -2.47 -11.90
CA ARG A 33 -3.61 -3.40 -10.83
C ARG A 33 -3.80 -4.79 -11.39
N GLY A 34 -3.43 -5.79 -10.60
CA GLY A 34 -3.71 -7.18 -10.88
C GLY A 34 -3.99 -7.96 -9.60
N ALA A 35 -4.83 -8.99 -9.70
CA ALA A 35 -5.12 -9.89 -8.58
C ALA A 35 -5.35 -11.31 -9.08
N TYR A 36 -4.90 -12.26 -8.30
CA TYR A 36 -5.19 -13.66 -8.48
C TYR A 36 -5.60 -14.29 -7.15
N ASN A 37 -6.68 -15.08 -7.17
CA ASN A 37 -7.20 -15.78 -6.01
C ASN A 37 -7.25 -17.28 -6.31
N TRP A 38 -6.71 -18.07 -5.37
CA TRP A 38 -6.85 -19.51 -5.31
C TRP A 38 -7.95 -19.83 -4.29
N PHE A 39 -9.05 -20.38 -4.74
CA PHE A 39 -10.20 -20.71 -3.89
C PHE A 39 -10.26 -22.18 -3.50
N GLU A 40 -9.54 -23.05 -4.22
CA GLU A 40 -9.48 -24.46 -3.92
C GLU A 40 -8.34 -24.75 -2.95
N PRO A 41 -8.57 -25.65 -1.95
CA PRO A 41 -7.52 -26.03 -1.02
C PRO A 41 -6.33 -26.69 -1.73
N PHE A 42 -5.14 -26.33 -1.29
CA PHE A 42 -3.88 -26.91 -1.75
C PHE A 42 -2.86 -27.02 -0.59
N GLY A 43 -2.25 -28.19 -0.40
CA GLY A 43 -1.36 -28.43 0.73
C GLY A 43 -2.03 -28.09 2.07
N PRO A 44 -1.40 -27.27 2.94
CA PRO A 44 -1.98 -26.85 4.21
C PRO A 44 -2.94 -25.65 4.10
N PHE A 45 -3.13 -25.10 2.90
CA PHE A 45 -3.89 -23.87 2.69
C PHE A 45 -5.31 -24.14 2.21
N GLN A 46 -6.27 -23.42 2.76
CA GLN A 46 -7.65 -23.39 2.29
C GLN A 46 -7.81 -22.49 1.08
N SER A 47 -7.11 -21.35 1.07
CA SER A 47 -7.11 -20.38 -0.03
C SER A 47 -5.88 -19.51 0.04
N ALA A 48 -5.59 -18.84 -1.08
CA ALA A 48 -4.54 -17.83 -1.16
C ALA A 48 -4.95 -16.71 -2.10
N ASN A 49 -4.35 -15.55 -1.92
CA ASN A 49 -4.44 -14.44 -2.88
C ASN A 49 -3.10 -13.75 -3.05
N ILE A 50 -2.95 -13.13 -4.22
CA ILE A 50 -1.86 -12.21 -4.52
C ILE A 50 -2.44 -11.02 -5.26
N ARG A 51 -2.02 -9.82 -4.90
CA ARG A 51 -2.39 -8.56 -5.54
C ARG A 51 -1.14 -7.77 -5.90
N PHE A 52 -1.23 -7.08 -7.01
CA PHE A 52 -0.21 -6.17 -7.52
C PHE A 52 -0.84 -4.82 -7.81
N PHE A 53 -0.14 -3.76 -7.42
CA PHE A 53 -0.50 -2.39 -7.69
C PHE A 53 0.73 -1.57 -8.05
N THR A 54 0.64 -0.77 -9.10
CA THR A 54 1.68 0.23 -9.40
C THR A 54 1.07 1.46 -10.03
N PHE A 55 1.69 2.59 -9.81
CA PHE A 55 1.39 3.80 -10.57
C PHE A 55 2.65 4.60 -10.91
N PHE A 56 2.53 5.37 -11.98
CA PHE A 56 3.44 6.43 -12.36
C PHE A 56 2.67 7.73 -12.43
N LEU A 57 3.18 8.74 -11.74
CA LEU A 57 2.67 10.10 -11.70
C LEU A 57 3.65 11.03 -12.39
N MET A 58 3.11 11.90 -13.24
CA MET A 58 3.84 12.96 -13.94
C MET A 58 3.08 14.27 -13.79
N LEU A 59 3.75 15.39 -13.78
CA LEU A 59 3.08 16.66 -14.07
C LEU A 59 2.58 16.66 -15.52
N GLN A 60 1.45 17.31 -15.77
CA GLN A 60 0.94 17.55 -17.11
C GLN A 60 1.73 18.67 -17.79
N GLU A 61 1.99 19.74 -17.04
CA GLU A 61 2.74 20.94 -17.48
C GLU A 61 3.63 21.49 -16.38
N PRO A 62 4.97 21.47 -16.56
CA PRO A 62 5.72 20.82 -17.65
C PRO A 62 5.59 19.30 -17.59
N SER A 63 5.76 18.62 -18.73
CA SER A 63 5.67 17.16 -18.81
C SER A 63 6.92 16.51 -18.18
N VAL A 64 6.91 16.34 -16.85
CA VAL A 64 8.02 15.78 -16.09
C VAL A 64 7.55 14.70 -15.12
N TYR A 65 8.44 13.76 -14.84
CA TYR A 65 8.21 12.70 -13.85
C TYR A 65 8.07 13.30 -12.44
N SER A 66 7.12 12.78 -11.66
CA SER A 66 6.92 13.14 -10.26
C SER A 66 7.14 11.94 -9.34
N GLU A 67 6.33 10.91 -9.43
CA GLU A 67 6.30 9.83 -8.45
C GLU A 67 6.07 8.46 -9.09
N HIS A 68 6.63 7.43 -8.47
CA HIS A 68 6.37 6.04 -8.79
C HIS A 68 6.21 5.24 -7.49
N PHE A 69 5.16 4.45 -7.43
CA PHE A 69 4.93 3.51 -6.34
C PHE A 69 4.56 2.14 -6.88
N SER A 70 5.08 1.10 -6.26
CA SER A 70 4.69 -0.28 -6.56
C SER A 70 4.49 -1.06 -5.28
N GLU A 71 3.52 -1.96 -5.31
CA GLU A 71 3.15 -2.85 -4.22
C GLU A 71 2.82 -4.24 -4.76
N ILE A 72 3.27 -5.24 -4.07
CA ILE A 72 2.81 -6.62 -4.20
C ILE A 72 2.50 -7.15 -2.82
N GLU A 73 1.32 -7.70 -2.65
CA GLU A 73 0.85 -8.25 -1.39
C GLU A 73 0.15 -9.58 -1.61
N GLY A 74 0.06 -10.37 -0.56
CA GLY A 74 -0.68 -11.62 -0.63
C GLY A 74 -1.00 -12.17 0.74
N SER A 75 -1.85 -13.17 0.76
CA SER A 75 -2.14 -13.90 1.99
C SER A 75 -2.44 -15.37 1.74
N PHE A 76 -2.20 -16.17 2.75
CA PHE A 76 -2.55 -17.58 2.83
C PHE A 76 -3.49 -17.79 4.01
N LEU A 77 -4.65 -18.35 3.75
CA LEU A 77 -5.56 -18.85 4.78
C LEU A 77 -5.31 -20.35 4.95
N PHE A 78 -4.93 -20.75 6.15
CA PHE A 78 -4.68 -22.16 6.46
C PHE A 78 -5.99 -22.93 6.70
N LEU A 79 -5.94 -24.24 6.57
CA LEU A 79 -7.08 -25.13 6.88
C LEU A 79 -7.55 -24.98 8.34
N ASN A 80 -6.67 -24.65 9.28
CA ASN A 80 -7.00 -24.35 10.67
C ASN A 80 -7.52 -22.92 10.89
N GLN A 81 -7.76 -22.17 9.80
CA GLN A 81 -8.26 -20.77 9.79
C GLN A 81 -7.30 -19.73 10.36
N SER A 82 -6.04 -20.07 10.63
CA SER A 82 -5.01 -19.03 10.82
C SER A 82 -4.64 -18.42 9.47
N ARG A 83 -4.10 -17.20 9.47
CA ARG A 83 -3.74 -16.46 8.27
C ARG A 83 -2.30 -15.96 8.37
N ILE A 84 -1.57 -16.01 7.26
CA ILE A 84 -0.36 -15.24 7.04
C ILE A 84 -0.65 -14.24 5.92
N GLY A 85 -0.39 -12.96 6.17
CA GLY A 85 -0.33 -11.89 5.20
C GLY A 85 1.12 -11.43 4.98
N TRP A 86 1.42 -10.98 3.79
CA TRP A 86 2.71 -10.38 3.46
C TRP A 86 2.54 -9.27 2.44
N GLN A 87 3.44 -8.27 2.49
CA GLN A 87 3.46 -7.17 1.55
C GLN A 87 4.89 -6.70 1.28
N ILE A 88 5.14 -6.28 0.06
CA ILE A 88 6.36 -5.58 -0.35
C ILE A 88 5.91 -4.37 -1.14
N PHE A 89 6.30 -3.19 -0.72
CA PHE A 89 5.97 -1.97 -1.43
C PHE A 89 7.08 -0.93 -1.32
N GLY A 90 7.03 0.06 -2.18
CA GLY A 90 7.99 1.15 -2.10
C GLY A 90 8.05 2.01 -3.35
N GLU A 91 8.93 2.97 -3.27
CA GLU A 91 9.32 3.87 -4.33
C GLU A 91 10.71 3.47 -4.83
N PHE A 92 10.75 2.75 -5.96
CA PHE A 92 12.01 2.23 -6.51
C PHE A 92 12.79 3.25 -7.34
N ILE A 93 12.15 4.37 -7.68
CA ILE A 93 12.71 5.52 -8.36
C ILE A 93 12.61 6.70 -7.40
N LYS A 94 13.60 7.59 -7.37
CA LYS A 94 13.52 8.82 -6.56
C LYS A 94 12.31 9.64 -7.01
N SER A 95 11.47 10.04 -6.07
CA SER A 95 10.29 10.86 -6.35
C SER A 95 10.61 12.35 -6.24
N HIS A 96 9.94 13.13 -7.07
CA HIS A 96 10.02 14.59 -7.11
C HIS A 96 8.65 15.14 -6.69
N ASP A 97 8.50 15.49 -5.41
CA ASP A 97 7.27 16.10 -4.93
C ASP A 97 7.23 17.58 -5.31
N TYR A 98 6.49 17.89 -6.36
CA TYR A 98 6.29 19.28 -6.86
C TYR A 98 5.16 20.01 -6.12
N TYR A 99 4.37 19.33 -5.31
CA TYR A 99 3.20 19.92 -4.66
C TYR A 99 3.48 20.48 -3.28
N GLU A 100 4.39 19.87 -2.54
CA GLU A 100 4.74 20.32 -1.19
C GLU A 100 5.39 21.72 -1.17
N PRO A 101 6.25 22.11 -2.14
CA PRO A 101 6.77 23.49 -2.19
C PRO A 101 5.71 24.56 -2.47
N ARG A 102 4.52 24.18 -2.97
CA ARG A 102 3.37 25.06 -3.25
C ARG A 102 3.69 26.21 -4.17
N THR A 103 4.60 26.01 -5.11
CA THR A 103 4.89 27.00 -6.16
C THR A 103 3.87 26.86 -7.29
N SER A 104 3.30 27.99 -7.74
CA SER A 104 2.26 27.98 -8.77
C SER A 104 2.77 27.55 -10.16
N ASP A 105 4.07 27.62 -10.40
CA ASP A 105 4.74 27.25 -11.65
C ASP A 105 5.38 25.86 -11.62
N PHE A 106 5.30 25.15 -10.47
CA PHE A 106 5.95 23.86 -10.27
C PHE A 106 7.46 23.85 -10.53
N SER A 107 8.13 24.97 -10.28
CA SER A 107 9.58 25.13 -10.51
C SER A 107 10.44 24.46 -9.45
N LEU A 108 9.88 24.23 -8.25
CA LEU A 108 10.56 23.62 -7.12
C LEU A 108 9.95 22.24 -6.79
N TYR A 109 10.79 21.36 -6.27
CA TYR A 109 10.35 20.07 -5.76
C TYR A 109 11.19 19.62 -4.57
N PHE A 110 10.63 18.78 -3.72
CA PHE A 110 11.37 18.00 -2.75
C PHE A 110 11.77 16.66 -3.37
N LEU A 111 13.03 16.28 -3.15
CA LEU A 111 13.52 14.98 -3.58
C LEU A 111 13.28 13.93 -2.50
N GLU A 112 12.40 12.97 -2.77
CA GLU A 112 12.15 11.85 -1.88
C GLU A 112 13.07 10.68 -2.21
N PRO A 113 13.69 10.06 -1.19
CA PRO A 113 14.60 8.95 -1.41
C PRO A 113 13.83 7.68 -1.77
N ARG A 114 14.43 6.87 -2.63
CA ARG A 114 13.95 5.50 -2.87
C ARG A 114 13.82 4.75 -1.54
N ASN A 115 12.78 3.95 -1.45
CA ASN A 115 12.55 3.11 -0.28
C ASN A 115 11.90 1.79 -0.67
N ILE A 116 12.06 0.81 0.20
CA ILE A 116 11.37 -0.48 0.15
C ILE A 116 10.85 -0.81 1.55
N ASN A 117 9.62 -1.29 1.61
CA ASN A 117 9.00 -1.83 2.81
C ASN A 117 8.70 -3.31 2.61
N PHE A 118 8.93 -4.10 3.65
CA PHE A 118 8.51 -5.48 3.75
C PHE A 118 7.65 -5.61 5.01
N GLY A 119 6.43 -6.12 4.87
CA GLY A 119 5.52 -6.42 5.96
C GLY A 119 5.17 -7.91 6.01
N LEU A 120 5.03 -8.42 7.22
CA LEU A 120 4.56 -9.77 7.49
C LEU A 120 3.55 -9.71 8.63
N GLU A 121 2.40 -10.34 8.45
CA GLU A 121 1.31 -10.41 9.41
C GLU A 121 0.96 -11.86 9.67
N TRP A 122 0.65 -12.21 10.90
CA TRP A 122 0.15 -13.52 11.30
C TRP A 122 -1.03 -13.39 12.24
N ASP A 123 -2.14 -14.07 11.92
CA ASP A 123 -3.35 -14.11 12.70
C ASP A 123 -3.73 -15.54 13.07
N SER A 124 -4.09 -15.78 14.33
CA SER A 124 -4.69 -17.03 14.76
C SER A 124 -6.13 -17.18 14.26
N ASP A 125 -6.72 -18.36 14.41
CA ASP A 125 -8.11 -18.63 14.04
C ASP A 125 -9.09 -17.64 14.69
N PRO A 126 -9.79 -16.78 13.91
CA PRO A 126 -10.70 -15.75 14.44
C PRO A 126 -11.96 -16.31 15.09
N ARG A 127 -12.24 -17.60 14.94
CA ARG A 127 -13.42 -18.28 15.52
C ARG A 127 -13.17 -18.73 16.98
N LYS A 128 -11.90 -18.68 17.41
CA LYS A 128 -11.53 -19.05 18.78
C LYS A 128 -11.82 -17.94 19.76
N ALA A 129 -12.20 -18.31 20.99
CA ALA A 129 -12.38 -17.33 22.07
C ALA A 129 -11.07 -16.60 22.40
N PHE A 130 -9.95 -17.30 22.33
CA PHE A 130 -8.61 -16.74 22.50
C PHE A 130 -7.98 -16.55 21.12
N ARG A 131 -7.65 -15.31 20.78
CA ARG A 131 -7.06 -14.91 19.49
C ARG A 131 -5.78 -14.14 19.76
N TYR A 132 -4.80 -14.32 18.91
CA TYR A 132 -3.53 -13.63 18.95
C TYR A 132 -3.01 -13.43 17.54
N GLY A 133 -2.21 -12.41 17.38
CA GLY A 133 -1.53 -12.11 16.13
C GLY A 133 -0.29 -11.26 16.35
N ALA A 134 0.49 -11.17 15.30
CA ALA A 134 1.72 -10.40 15.26
C ALA A 134 1.91 -9.79 13.88
N GLU A 135 2.50 -8.61 13.86
CA GLU A 135 2.86 -7.87 12.66
C GLU A 135 4.33 -7.44 12.77
N PHE A 136 5.03 -7.58 11.69
CA PHE A 136 6.41 -7.14 11.54
C PHE A 136 6.53 -6.29 10.28
N ASP A 137 7.09 -5.08 10.40
CA ASP A 137 7.41 -4.18 9.32
C ASP A 137 8.88 -3.81 9.32
N TYR A 138 9.49 -3.87 8.15
CA TYR A 138 10.82 -3.38 7.90
C TYR A 138 10.81 -2.43 6.71
N ARG A 139 11.25 -1.17 6.92
CA ARG A 139 11.44 -0.18 5.87
C ARG A 139 12.90 0.22 5.77
N LYS A 140 13.41 0.19 4.55
CA LYS A 140 14.75 0.67 4.22
C LYS A 140 14.67 1.84 3.24
N TYR A 141 15.35 2.93 3.56
CA TYR A 141 15.62 4.02 2.63
C TYR A 141 17.00 3.83 2.02
N PHE A 142 17.11 4.03 0.70
CA PHE A 142 18.39 3.87 -0.01
C PHE A 142 19.27 5.13 0.08
N THR A 143 19.12 5.90 1.16
CA THR A 143 19.88 7.10 1.47
C THR A 143 20.34 7.02 2.91
N GLU A 144 21.64 7.24 3.16
CA GLU A 144 22.25 7.37 4.50
C GLU A 144 21.98 6.21 5.48
N GLY A 145 21.72 5.01 4.98
CA GLY A 145 21.51 3.83 5.83
C GLY A 145 20.27 3.87 6.73
N ARG A 146 19.34 4.80 6.50
CA ARG A 146 18.12 4.92 7.29
C ARG A 146 17.23 3.71 7.13
N HIS A 147 16.76 3.18 8.23
CA HIS A 147 15.80 2.09 8.25
C HIS A 147 14.84 2.25 9.44
N ARG A 148 13.71 1.57 9.36
CA ARG A 148 12.73 1.46 10.44
C ARG A 148 12.35 -0.01 10.59
N ILE A 149 12.29 -0.46 11.84
CA ILE A 149 11.76 -1.77 12.23
C ILE A 149 10.60 -1.51 13.17
N GLN A 150 9.48 -2.18 12.93
CA GLN A 150 8.32 -2.14 13.80
C GLN A 150 7.85 -3.57 14.04
N PHE A 151 7.54 -3.88 15.27
CA PHE A 151 6.90 -5.12 15.68
C PHE A 151 5.69 -4.79 16.53
N GLN A 152 4.56 -5.41 16.23
CA GLN A 152 3.33 -5.31 17.01
C GLN A 152 2.80 -6.71 17.29
N SER A 153 2.16 -6.90 18.44
CA SER A 153 1.43 -8.12 18.73
C SER A 153 0.17 -7.78 19.52
N TYR A 154 -0.84 -8.60 19.37
CA TYR A 154 -2.09 -8.45 20.11
C TYR A 154 -2.58 -9.77 20.65
N LEU A 155 -3.34 -9.68 21.74
CA LEU A 155 -4.07 -10.78 22.35
C LEU A 155 -5.50 -10.32 22.56
N THR A 156 -6.46 -11.16 22.19
CA THR A 156 -7.88 -10.88 22.40
C THR A 156 -8.53 -12.10 23.03
N TYR A 157 -9.29 -11.88 24.10
CA TYR A 157 -10.08 -12.94 24.73
C TYR A 157 -11.55 -12.55 24.78
N GLN A 158 -12.37 -13.38 24.17
CA GLN A 158 -13.83 -13.24 24.13
C GLN A 158 -14.46 -14.12 25.21
N LEU A 159 -14.91 -13.48 26.28
CA LEU A 159 -15.57 -14.17 27.39
C LEU A 159 -16.94 -14.74 27.02
N ASN A 160 -17.70 -13.98 26.25
CA ASN A 160 -19.02 -14.35 25.72
C ASN A 160 -19.36 -13.47 24.50
N ASN A 161 -20.55 -13.60 23.92
CA ASN A 161 -20.97 -12.84 22.74
C ASN A 161 -21.11 -11.33 22.96
N HIS A 162 -21.02 -10.85 24.21
CA HIS A 162 -21.24 -9.46 24.58
C HIS A 162 -19.98 -8.78 25.18
N PHE A 163 -18.96 -9.56 25.56
CA PHE A 163 -17.78 -9.04 26.20
C PHE A 163 -16.49 -9.58 25.58
N THR A 164 -15.64 -8.66 25.12
CA THR A 164 -14.29 -8.94 24.60
C THR A 164 -13.28 -8.08 25.31
N ALA A 165 -12.15 -8.66 25.73
CA ALA A 165 -10.99 -7.95 26.26
C ALA A 165 -9.83 -8.05 25.26
N SER A 166 -9.14 -6.95 24.99
CA SER A 166 -7.99 -6.85 24.08
C SER A 166 -6.90 -5.96 24.66
#